data_18f319f5c09ec2eb57643237a792679e
#
_entry.id   18f319f5c09ec2eb57643237a792679e
#
_cell.length_a   1.000
_cell.length_b   1.000
_cell.length_c   1.000
_cell.angle_alpha   90.00
_cell.angle_beta   90.00
_cell.angle_gamma   90.00
#
_symmetry.space_group_name_H-M   'P 1'
#
loop_
_entity.id
_entity.type
_entity.pdbx_description
1 polymer ?
#
loop_
_entity_poly.entity_id
_entity_poly.type
_entity_poly.pdbx_seq_one_letter_code
_entity_poly.pdbx_strand_id
1 'polypeptide(L)'
;MLSFDISDRQINIVKGVNAGGKIRIDRSCSIAVPPEMIVSGEIINLSGVAELVTNTLKAESMMDREAIISFSSSSIVFKELIIPRAKGEQFLTMVQNQMVHEMGITDEYSISYTVVGDAGEESPGALKVLATACPSSIVDSYRKSFNIMGISLKSVNICCNSITRIVLSDQNNLSKMPLLVVQINKDFLGLTLFENGQMAFARYTPISEEDYDSEDYIIEALNENIFRMTQFNKARGGPGVSNVIVYGEIGDYITLADSLLQMDVQASILPVPNTITGFENFEFTDFANAIGALYKRNKATERINLLEVDSQTGRSSAGLNSFLMTAGIIVAASVLIIVAITFLIGMKVNSIQDDIDDTQQQINEANEQVEEYSKYNDILIKLTDYKLRVDTAVAALETKPIITEANFKNIDKYFAANNATYKSIAYNIAGTISISDITMPNQEDPRQLVETLVNSGKYADVSYSGWTEAKVTENAVIEGEDEEGNKVEIEVEVEDEDKVVYKISSMTLTLLPGEETEDVSTITTDKE
;
A
#
# COMPACT_ATOMS: atom_id res chain seq x y z
N MET A 1 -1.79 -21.00 -24.74
CA MET A 1 -2.74 -20.24 -23.91
C MET A 1 -2.14 -18.88 -23.60
N LEU A 2 -2.94 -17.82 -23.60
CA LEU A 2 -2.50 -16.49 -23.22
C LEU A 2 -2.56 -16.33 -21.71
N SER A 3 -1.64 -15.55 -21.15
CA SER A 3 -1.65 -15.13 -19.77
C SER A 3 -1.38 -13.62 -19.70
N PHE A 4 -2.23 -12.91 -18.99
CA PHE A 4 -2.23 -11.47 -18.89
C PHE A 4 -1.87 -11.07 -17.46
N ASP A 5 -1.01 -10.06 -17.34
CA ASP A 5 -0.86 -9.25 -16.12
C ASP A 5 -1.40 -7.85 -16.45
N ILE A 6 -2.46 -7.45 -15.75
CA ILE A 6 -3.21 -6.23 -16.07
C ILE A 6 -3.10 -5.26 -14.91
N SER A 7 -2.59 -4.08 -15.21
CA SER A 7 -2.60 -2.90 -14.33
C SER A 7 -3.30 -1.72 -15.02
N ASP A 8 -3.48 -0.62 -14.32
CA ASP A 8 -4.17 0.56 -14.85
C ASP A 8 -3.43 1.20 -16.04
N ARG A 9 -2.10 1.03 -16.10
CA ARG A 9 -1.25 1.67 -17.12
C ARG A 9 -0.62 0.70 -18.10
N GLN A 10 -0.61 -0.58 -17.80
CA GLN A 10 0.12 -1.56 -18.60
C GLN A 10 -0.56 -2.92 -18.59
N ILE A 11 -0.51 -3.60 -19.74
CA ILE A 11 -0.92 -4.99 -19.88
C ILE A 11 0.27 -5.78 -20.39
N ASN A 12 0.81 -6.68 -19.58
CA ASN A 12 1.86 -7.61 -19.97
C ASN A 12 1.25 -8.95 -20.36
N ILE A 13 1.58 -9.45 -21.53
CA ILE A 13 0.98 -10.65 -22.09
C ILE A 13 2.06 -11.67 -22.39
N VAL A 14 1.84 -12.88 -21.95
CA VAL A 14 2.70 -14.03 -22.25
C VAL A 14 1.85 -15.10 -22.95
N LYS A 15 2.36 -15.65 -24.05
CA LYS A 15 1.85 -16.88 -24.65
C LYS A 15 2.74 -18.03 -24.24
N GLY A 16 2.18 -18.99 -23.51
CA GLY A 16 2.97 -20.09 -22.97
C GLY A 16 2.15 -21.34 -22.67
N VAL A 17 2.85 -22.39 -22.27
CA VAL A 17 2.29 -23.70 -21.95
C VAL A 17 2.90 -24.22 -20.66
N ASN A 18 2.04 -24.79 -19.79
CA ASN A 18 2.48 -25.55 -18.63
C ASN A 18 2.39 -27.05 -18.94
N ALA A 19 3.52 -27.73 -19.00
CA ALA A 19 3.62 -29.14 -19.23
C ALA A 19 4.41 -29.80 -18.08
N GLY A 20 3.73 -30.59 -17.23
CA GLY A 20 4.37 -31.33 -16.14
C GLY A 20 5.04 -30.46 -15.09
N GLY A 21 4.53 -29.25 -14.84
CA GLY A 21 5.11 -28.29 -13.87
C GLY A 21 6.23 -27.42 -14.44
N LYS A 22 6.60 -27.61 -15.70
CA LYS A 22 7.53 -26.73 -16.43
C LYS A 22 6.75 -25.78 -17.32
N ILE A 23 7.16 -24.52 -17.31
CA ILE A 23 6.56 -23.47 -18.14
C ILE A 23 7.49 -23.18 -19.29
N ARG A 24 6.96 -23.29 -20.50
CA ARG A 24 7.62 -22.82 -21.71
C ARG A 24 6.89 -21.59 -22.22
N ILE A 25 7.63 -20.50 -22.41
CA ILE A 25 7.14 -19.26 -22.97
C ILE A 25 7.46 -19.26 -24.46
N ASP A 26 6.43 -19.02 -25.26
CA ASP A 26 6.59 -18.98 -26.71
C ASP A 26 6.77 -17.53 -27.20
N ARG A 27 6.06 -16.58 -26.61
CA ARG A 27 6.11 -15.15 -26.94
C ARG A 27 5.66 -14.28 -25.76
N SER A 28 6.07 -13.01 -25.77
CA SER A 28 5.62 -11.99 -24.84
C SER A 28 5.44 -10.65 -25.55
N CYS A 29 4.56 -9.81 -25.06
CA CYS A 29 4.43 -8.42 -25.46
C CYS A 29 3.86 -7.58 -24.30
N SER A 30 4.11 -6.28 -24.34
CA SER A 30 3.61 -5.30 -23.39
C SER A 30 2.79 -4.24 -24.12
N ILE A 31 1.72 -3.79 -23.51
CA ILE A 31 0.78 -2.79 -24.03
C ILE A 31 0.69 -1.65 -23.03
N ALA A 32 1.03 -0.44 -23.43
CA ALA A 32 0.69 0.75 -22.64
C ALA A 32 -0.82 1.01 -22.72
N VAL A 33 -1.46 1.15 -21.58
CA VAL A 33 -2.89 1.44 -21.47
C VAL A 33 -3.09 2.96 -21.37
N PRO A 34 -3.86 3.56 -22.28
CA PRO A 34 -4.22 4.97 -22.16
C PRO A 34 -4.94 5.27 -20.82
N PRO A 35 -4.73 6.47 -20.24
CA PRO A 35 -5.40 6.87 -19.01
C PRO A 35 -6.93 6.68 -19.09
N GLU A 36 -7.55 6.36 -17.96
CA GLU A 36 -8.99 6.17 -17.81
C GLU A 36 -9.61 4.95 -18.51
N MET A 37 -8.85 4.16 -19.25
CA MET A 37 -9.36 2.90 -19.82
C MET A 37 -9.51 1.81 -18.77
N ILE A 38 -8.56 1.75 -17.82
CA ILE A 38 -8.59 0.86 -16.65
C ILE A 38 -8.35 1.74 -15.42
N VAL A 39 -9.20 1.62 -14.42
CA VAL A 39 -9.13 2.40 -13.17
C VAL A 39 -9.29 1.47 -11.98
N SER A 40 -8.30 1.48 -11.09
CA SER A 40 -8.27 0.60 -9.90
C SER A 40 -8.50 -0.88 -10.23
N GLY A 41 -7.99 -1.32 -11.39
CA GLY A 41 -8.10 -2.68 -11.90
C GLY A 41 -9.40 -2.97 -12.65
N GLU A 42 -10.38 -2.07 -12.70
CA GLU A 42 -11.63 -2.24 -13.46
C GLU A 42 -11.48 -1.69 -14.87
N ILE A 43 -11.87 -2.47 -15.89
CA ILE A 43 -11.91 -2.00 -17.27
C ILE A 43 -13.15 -1.12 -17.45
N ILE A 44 -12.93 0.19 -17.55
CA ILE A 44 -14.00 1.17 -17.77
C ILE A 44 -14.38 1.24 -19.25
N ASN A 45 -13.39 1.25 -20.14
CA ASN A 45 -13.63 1.25 -21.59
C ASN A 45 -13.45 -0.16 -22.17
N LEU A 46 -14.50 -0.98 -22.05
CA LEU A 46 -14.50 -2.39 -22.46
C LEU A 46 -14.09 -2.58 -23.93
N SER A 47 -14.67 -1.79 -24.83
CA SER A 47 -14.43 -1.91 -26.29
C SER A 47 -13.03 -1.39 -26.66
N GLY A 48 -12.59 -0.29 -26.05
CA GLY A 48 -11.26 0.28 -26.30
C GLY A 48 -10.14 -0.67 -25.88
N VAL A 49 -10.24 -1.29 -24.69
CA VAL A 49 -9.28 -2.28 -24.24
C VAL A 49 -9.32 -3.54 -25.11
N ALA A 50 -10.52 -4.01 -25.49
CA ALA A 50 -10.67 -5.16 -26.36
C ALA A 50 -10.03 -4.95 -27.74
N GLU A 51 -10.21 -3.76 -28.32
CA GLU A 51 -9.60 -3.39 -29.60
C GLU A 51 -8.08 -3.29 -29.48
N LEU A 52 -7.58 -2.59 -28.46
CA LEU A 52 -6.14 -2.39 -28.20
C LEU A 52 -5.43 -3.75 -28.06
N VAL A 53 -5.95 -4.63 -27.22
CA VAL A 53 -5.40 -5.98 -26.99
C VAL A 53 -5.48 -6.82 -28.27
N THR A 54 -6.63 -6.82 -28.96
CA THR A 54 -6.80 -7.63 -30.18
C THR A 54 -5.83 -7.21 -31.27
N ASN A 55 -5.63 -5.90 -31.48
CA ASN A 55 -4.72 -5.37 -32.48
C ASN A 55 -3.27 -5.76 -32.17
N THR A 56 -2.85 -5.65 -30.90
CA THR A 56 -1.51 -6.06 -30.47
C THR A 56 -1.31 -7.57 -30.64
N LEU A 57 -2.25 -8.40 -30.19
CA LEU A 57 -2.17 -9.86 -30.33
C LEU A 57 -2.06 -10.30 -31.79
N LYS A 58 -2.72 -9.59 -32.73
CA LYS A 58 -2.59 -9.83 -34.17
C LYS A 58 -1.22 -9.42 -34.70
N ALA A 59 -0.75 -8.22 -34.32
CA ALA A 59 0.56 -7.71 -34.74
C ALA A 59 1.69 -8.64 -34.28
N GLU A 60 1.63 -9.09 -33.03
CA GLU A 60 2.63 -9.98 -32.43
C GLU A 60 2.45 -11.46 -32.78
N SER A 61 1.45 -11.82 -33.59
CA SER A 61 1.12 -13.22 -33.93
C SER A 61 0.88 -14.10 -32.70
N MET A 62 0.24 -13.53 -31.66
CA MET A 62 0.00 -14.18 -30.37
C MET A 62 -1.44 -14.65 -30.19
N MET A 63 -2.31 -14.52 -31.19
CA MET A 63 -3.72 -14.90 -31.04
C MET A 63 -3.90 -16.31 -30.47
N ASP A 64 -4.85 -16.44 -29.54
CA ASP A 64 -5.26 -17.70 -28.93
C ASP A 64 -6.74 -17.61 -28.51
N ARG A 65 -7.38 -18.75 -28.24
CA ARG A 65 -8.78 -18.81 -27.86
C ARG A 65 -9.02 -18.81 -26.36
N GLU A 66 -7.97 -19.01 -25.59
CA GLU A 66 -8.04 -19.17 -24.15
C GLU A 66 -7.05 -18.25 -23.44
N ALA A 67 -7.50 -17.65 -22.34
CA ALA A 67 -6.68 -16.76 -21.53
C ALA A 67 -6.84 -17.00 -20.03
N ILE A 68 -5.80 -16.66 -19.30
CA ILE A 68 -5.78 -16.48 -17.85
C ILE A 68 -5.42 -15.02 -17.58
N ILE A 69 -6.00 -14.43 -16.53
CA ILE A 69 -5.69 -13.08 -16.08
C ILE A 69 -5.08 -13.13 -14.69
N SER A 70 -4.06 -12.32 -14.48
CA SER A 70 -3.64 -11.78 -13.18
C SER A 70 -3.84 -10.27 -13.20
N PHE A 71 -4.25 -9.69 -12.10
CA PHE A 71 -4.40 -8.24 -11.99
C PHE A 71 -4.09 -7.75 -10.58
N SER A 72 -3.76 -6.47 -10.48
CA SER A 72 -3.53 -5.74 -9.23
C SER A 72 -4.59 -4.66 -9.07
N SER A 73 -5.07 -4.47 -7.84
CA SER A 73 -6.02 -3.39 -7.54
C SER A 73 -5.95 -3.02 -6.06
N SER A 74 -5.98 -1.73 -5.76
CA SER A 74 -6.08 -1.22 -4.39
C SER A 74 -7.45 -1.47 -3.76
N SER A 75 -8.46 -1.78 -4.57
CA SER A 75 -9.82 -2.12 -4.11
C SER A 75 -9.93 -3.54 -3.56
N ILE A 76 -8.88 -4.36 -3.67
CA ILE A 76 -8.85 -5.71 -3.12
C ILE A 76 -8.53 -5.65 -1.63
N VAL A 77 -9.38 -6.27 -0.83
CA VAL A 77 -9.21 -6.36 0.62
C VAL A 77 -8.73 -7.75 1.00
N PHE A 78 -7.67 -7.80 1.82
CA PHE A 78 -7.14 -9.04 2.39
C PHE A 78 -7.39 -9.06 3.88
N LYS A 79 -7.85 -10.20 4.40
CA LYS A 79 -8.10 -10.41 5.82
C LYS A 79 -7.66 -11.81 6.24
N GLU A 80 -6.85 -11.89 7.28
CA GLU A 80 -6.54 -13.14 7.93
C GLU A 80 -7.71 -13.57 8.81
N LEU A 81 -8.19 -14.81 8.63
CA LEU A 81 -9.30 -15.40 9.38
C LEU A 81 -8.90 -16.75 9.93
N ILE A 82 -9.52 -17.12 11.06
CA ILE A 82 -9.44 -18.46 11.65
C ILE A 82 -10.77 -19.15 11.40
N ILE A 83 -10.77 -20.19 10.58
CA ILE A 83 -11.98 -20.89 10.15
C ILE A 83 -11.91 -22.36 10.56
N PRO A 84 -12.95 -22.91 11.21
CA PRO A 84 -13.04 -24.34 11.51
C PRO A 84 -12.91 -25.17 10.22
N ARG A 85 -12.26 -26.33 10.30
CA ARG A 85 -12.12 -27.21 9.14
C ARG A 85 -13.47 -27.69 8.64
N ALA A 86 -13.73 -27.44 7.37
CA ALA A 86 -14.89 -27.96 6.64
C ALA A 86 -14.48 -28.36 5.24
N LYS A 87 -15.34 -29.04 4.48
CA LYS A 87 -15.03 -29.52 3.12
C LYS A 87 -15.80 -28.72 2.07
N GLY A 88 -15.13 -28.46 0.96
CA GLY A 88 -15.74 -27.93 -0.26
C GLY A 88 -16.43 -26.59 -0.07
N GLU A 89 -17.69 -26.50 -0.49
CA GLU A 89 -18.52 -25.28 -0.50
C GLU A 89 -18.79 -24.74 0.92
N GLN A 90 -18.95 -25.64 1.89
CA GLN A 90 -19.20 -25.24 3.27
C GLN A 90 -18.06 -24.37 3.83
N PHE A 91 -16.82 -24.73 3.52
CA PHE A 91 -15.67 -23.94 3.96
C PHE A 91 -15.67 -22.52 3.35
N LEU A 92 -15.98 -22.43 2.03
CA LEU A 92 -16.11 -21.13 1.38
C LEU A 92 -17.22 -20.28 2.00
N THR A 93 -18.38 -20.87 2.27
CA THR A 93 -19.50 -20.18 2.91
C THR A 93 -19.12 -19.65 4.30
N MET A 94 -18.36 -20.42 5.09
CA MET A 94 -17.85 -19.96 6.39
C MET A 94 -16.90 -18.77 6.25
N VAL A 95 -15.99 -18.82 5.27
CA VAL A 95 -15.09 -17.68 4.96
C VAL A 95 -15.90 -16.46 4.55
N GLN A 96 -16.91 -16.63 3.68
CA GLN A 96 -17.78 -15.53 3.22
C GLN A 96 -18.53 -14.90 4.41
N ASN A 97 -19.18 -15.72 5.23
CA ASN A 97 -19.91 -15.22 6.40
C ASN A 97 -19.01 -14.46 7.36
N GLN A 98 -17.79 -14.96 7.61
CA GLN A 98 -16.84 -14.30 8.49
C GLN A 98 -16.36 -12.97 7.90
N MET A 99 -16.11 -12.90 6.59
CA MET A 99 -15.75 -11.66 5.89
C MET A 99 -16.88 -10.63 5.96
N VAL A 100 -18.13 -11.04 5.75
CA VAL A 100 -19.30 -10.17 5.91
C VAL A 100 -19.38 -9.64 7.33
N HIS A 101 -19.22 -10.50 8.32
CA HIS A 101 -19.29 -10.12 9.72
C HIS A 101 -18.17 -9.18 10.16
N GLU A 102 -16.92 -9.45 9.77
CA GLU A 102 -15.76 -8.67 10.22
C GLU A 102 -15.51 -7.40 9.43
N MET A 103 -15.89 -7.38 8.14
CA MET A 103 -15.55 -6.31 7.22
C MET A 103 -16.77 -5.56 6.69
N GLY A 104 -17.98 -6.00 7.02
CA GLY A 104 -19.20 -5.39 6.48
C GLY A 104 -19.32 -5.49 4.96
N ILE A 105 -18.69 -6.49 4.35
CA ILE A 105 -18.66 -6.67 2.90
C ILE A 105 -20.03 -7.15 2.41
N THR A 106 -20.53 -6.53 1.33
CA THR A 106 -21.81 -6.83 0.71
C THR A 106 -21.68 -7.89 -0.38
N ASP A 107 -22.82 -8.28 -0.98
CA ASP A 107 -22.90 -9.21 -2.12
C ASP A 107 -22.22 -8.66 -3.40
N GLU A 108 -21.80 -7.40 -3.38
CA GLU A 108 -21.07 -6.77 -4.49
C GLU A 108 -19.60 -7.23 -4.58
N TYR A 109 -19.14 -8.06 -3.64
CA TYR A 109 -17.78 -8.58 -3.60
C TYR A 109 -17.72 -10.07 -3.85
N SER A 110 -16.82 -10.48 -4.73
CA SER A 110 -16.40 -11.86 -4.90
C SER A 110 -15.38 -12.22 -3.83
N ILE A 111 -15.75 -13.15 -2.92
CA ILE A 111 -14.90 -13.57 -1.81
C ILE A 111 -14.23 -14.90 -2.15
N SER A 112 -12.92 -14.95 -2.00
CA SER A 112 -12.09 -16.13 -2.17
C SER A 112 -11.09 -16.28 -1.03
N TYR A 113 -10.30 -17.35 -1.00
CA TYR A 113 -9.35 -17.57 0.07
C TYR A 113 -8.13 -18.40 -0.35
N THR A 114 -7.06 -18.25 0.43
CA THR A 114 -5.90 -19.14 0.46
C THR A 114 -5.69 -19.67 1.87
N VAL A 115 -5.54 -20.98 2.03
CA VAL A 115 -5.16 -21.59 3.33
C VAL A 115 -3.68 -21.32 3.56
N VAL A 116 -3.38 -20.67 4.69
CA VAL A 116 -2.01 -20.26 5.06
C VAL A 116 -1.44 -21.05 6.23
N GLY A 117 -2.17 -22.00 6.78
CA GLY A 117 -1.68 -22.89 7.83
C GLY A 117 -2.75 -23.38 8.79
N ASP A 118 -2.31 -24.04 9.84
CA ASP A 118 -3.13 -24.37 11.00
C ASP A 118 -3.22 -23.17 11.96
N ALA A 119 -4.36 -23.04 12.66
CA ALA A 119 -4.59 -21.92 13.57
C ALA A 119 -3.79 -22.00 14.88
N GLY A 120 -3.08 -23.10 15.11
CA GLY A 120 -2.26 -23.32 16.30
C GLY A 120 -3.05 -23.81 17.51
N GLU A 121 -2.41 -23.71 18.69
CA GLU A 121 -2.96 -24.26 19.96
C GLU A 121 -4.18 -23.49 20.46
N GLU A 122 -4.34 -22.22 20.11
CA GLU A 122 -5.46 -21.38 20.53
C GLU A 122 -6.79 -21.79 19.86
N SER A 123 -6.75 -22.43 18.70
CA SER A 123 -7.93 -22.89 17.97
C SER A 123 -7.67 -24.26 17.33
N PRO A 124 -7.60 -25.34 18.14
CA PRO A 124 -7.28 -26.67 17.65
C PRO A 124 -8.28 -27.15 16.59
N GLY A 125 -7.78 -27.58 15.43
CA GLY A 125 -8.60 -28.08 14.34
C GLY A 125 -9.17 -27.00 13.42
N ALA A 126 -8.88 -25.73 13.64
CA ALA A 126 -9.16 -24.66 12.68
C ALA A 126 -7.99 -24.42 11.71
N LEU A 127 -8.29 -23.77 10.60
CA LEU A 127 -7.32 -23.33 9.61
C LEU A 127 -7.19 -21.81 9.65
N LYS A 128 -5.97 -21.35 9.52
CA LYS A 128 -5.67 -19.95 9.23
C LYS A 128 -5.78 -19.75 7.72
N VAL A 129 -6.58 -18.79 7.29
CA VAL A 129 -6.80 -18.48 5.88
C VAL A 129 -6.57 -17.00 5.64
N LEU A 130 -5.98 -16.65 4.50
CA LEU A 130 -5.99 -15.32 3.96
C LEU A 130 -7.20 -15.20 3.04
N ALA A 131 -8.26 -14.58 3.54
CA ALA A 131 -9.45 -14.29 2.77
C ALA A 131 -9.23 -13.04 1.92
N THR A 132 -9.85 -13.02 0.76
CA THR A 132 -9.72 -11.93 -0.21
C THR A 132 -11.11 -11.55 -0.69
N ALA A 133 -11.43 -10.26 -0.62
CA ALA A 133 -12.63 -9.70 -1.21
C ALA A 133 -12.26 -8.78 -2.39
N CYS A 134 -12.86 -9.05 -3.53
CA CYS A 134 -12.67 -8.29 -4.77
C CYS A 134 -14.03 -7.76 -5.24
N PRO A 135 -14.18 -6.48 -5.60
CA PRO A 135 -15.40 -5.98 -6.22
C PRO A 135 -15.79 -6.81 -7.45
N SER A 136 -17.03 -7.31 -7.48
CA SER A 136 -17.51 -8.16 -8.58
C SER A 136 -17.53 -7.41 -9.91
N SER A 137 -17.67 -6.07 -9.89
CA SER A 137 -17.60 -5.21 -11.08
C SER A 137 -16.28 -5.38 -11.84
N ILE A 138 -15.15 -5.53 -11.12
CA ILE A 138 -13.83 -5.76 -11.71
C ILE A 138 -13.83 -7.06 -12.52
N VAL A 139 -14.26 -8.16 -11.90
CA VAL A 139 -14.30 -9.49 -12.56
C VAL A 139 -15.24 -9.48 -13.77
N ASP A 140 -16.39 -8.82 -13.64
CA ASP A 140 -17.36 -8.66 -14.71
C ASP A 140 -16.82 -7.82 -15.87
N SER A 141 -16.04 -6.79 -15.59
CA SER A 141 -15.41 -5.97 -16.63
C SER A 141 -14.45 -6.80 -17.49
N TYR A 142 -13.63 -7.67 -16.87
CA TYR A 142 -12.79 -8.61 -17.59
C TYR A 142 -13.60 -9.61 -18.41
N ARG A 143 -14.63 -10.21 -17.82
CA ARG A 143 -15.50 -11.16 -18.52
C ARG A 143 -16.12 -10.53 -19.77
N LYS A 144 -16.65 -9.31 -19.65
CA LYS A 144 -17.25 -8.58 -20.77
C LYS A 144 -16.22 -8.21 -21.84
N SER A 145 -15.07 -7.66 -21.48
CA SER A 145 -14.03 -7.26 -22.44
C SER A 145 -13.47 -8.46 -23.19
N PHE A 146 -13.17 -9.58 -22.51
CA PHE A 146 -12.65 -10.78 -23.13
C PHE A 146 -13.71 -11.49 -24.00
N ASN A 147 -14.99 -11.41 -23.66
CA ASN A 147 -16.07 -11.85 -24.55
C ASN A 147 -16.12 -11.05 -25.85
N ILE A 148 -15.92 -9.72 -25.81
CA ILE A 148 -15.83 -8.88 -27.01
C ILE A 148 -14.66 -9.34 -27.90
N MET A 149 -13.52 -9.72 -27.32
CA MET A 149 -12.37 -10.25 -28.07
C MET A 149 -12.59 -11.66 -28.61
N GLY A 150 -13.63 -12.37 -28.19
CA GLY A 150 -13.86 -13.77 -28.50
C GLY A 150 -12.86 -14.73 -27.83
N ILE A 151 -12.26 -14.31 -26.71
CA ILE A 151 -11.28 -15.09 -25.93
C ILE A 151 -11.97 -15.63 -24.68
N SER A 152 -11.92 -16.96 -24.49
CA SER A 152 -12.49 -17.62 -23.31
C SER A 152 -11.58 -17.46 -22.10
N LEU A 153 -12.04 -16.78 -21.06
CA LEU A 153 -11.34 -16.72 -19.78
C LEU A 153 -11.44 -18.04 -19.04
N LYS A 154 -10.30 -18.59 -18.64
CA LYS A 154 -10.21 -19.81 -17.82
C LYS A 154 -10.05 -19.50 -16.34
N SER A 155 -9.40 -18.41 -16.01
CA SER A 155 -9.17 -17.99 -14.63
C SER A 155 -8.92 -16.50 -14.56
N VAL A 156 -9.42 -15.88 -13.50
CA VAL A 156 -9.07 -14.52 -13.06
C VAL A 156 -8.43 -14.65 -11.69
N ASN A 157 -7.17 -14.27 -11.59
CA ASN A 157 -6.36 -14.33 -10.37
C ASN A 157 -5.90 -12.94 -9.97
N ILE A 158 -5.41 -12.84 -8.74
CA ILE A 158 -4.75 -11.64 -8.22
C ILE A 158 -3.23 -11.84 -8.33
N CYS A 159 -2.47 -10.78 -8.59
CA CYS A 159 -1.03 -10.85 -8.82
C CYS A 159 -0.26 -11.46 -7.65
N CYS A 160 -0.63 -11.17 -6.40
CA CYS A 160 0.02 -11.78 -5.23
C CYS A 160 -0.06 -13.32 -5.23
N ASN A 161 -1.11 -13.91 -5.78
CA ASN A 161 -1.23 -15.37 -5.89
C ASN A 161 -0.42 -15.92 -7.06
N SER A 162 -0.31 -15.18 -8.14
CA SER A 162 0.49 -15.58 -9.29
C SER A 162 1.97 -15.56 -8.95
N ILE A 163 2.46 -14.50 -8.32
CA ILE A 163 3.86 -14.41 -7.88
C ILE A 163 4.20 -15.43 -6.79
N THR A 164 3.25 -15.74 -5.89
CA THR A 164 3.42 -16.77 -4.87
C THR A 164 3.86 -18.11 -5.46
N ARG A 165 3.29 -18.50 -6.59
CA ARG A 165 3.63 -19.78 -7.25
C ARG A 165 5.07 -19.80 -7.78
N ILE A 166 5.58 -18.66 -8.24
CA ILE A 166 6.97 -18.50 -8.66
C ILE A 166 7.89 -18.55 -7.43
N VAL A 167 7.61 -17.74 -6.42
CA VAL A 167 8.45 -17.61 -5.22
C VAL A 167 8.57 -18.93 -4.46
N LEU A 168 7.46 -19.64 -4.29
CA LEU A 168 7.44 -20.94 -3.58
C LEU A 168 7.94 -22.11 -4.44
N SER A 169 8.14 -21.93 -5.75
CA SER A 169 8.79 -22.95 -6.58
C SER A 169 10.29 -23.07 -6.34
N ASP A 170 10.92 -22.02 -5.77
CA ASP A 170 12.34 -22.03 -5.39
C ASP A 170 12.50 -22.33 -3.88
N GLN A 171 13.04 -23.51 -3.57
CA GLN A 171 13.30 -23.97 -2.20
C GLN A 171 14.24 -23.02 -1.41
N ASN A 172 15.12 -22.30 -2.08
CA ASN A 172 16.03 -21.36 -1.42
C ASN A 172 15.31 -20.21 -0.72
N ASN A 173 14.12 -19.85 -1.19
CA ASN A 173 13.33 -18.78 -0.59
C ASN A 173 12.76 -19.17 0.78
N LEU A 174 12.59 -20.45 1.08
CA LEU A 174 12.11 -20.91 2.39
C LEU A 174 13.07 -20.52 3.52
N SER A 175 14.39 -20.54 3.25
CA SER A 175 15.40 -20.17 4.25
C SER A 175 15.50 -18.65 4.50
N LYS A 176 14.90 -17.84 3.63
CA LYS A 176 14.92 -16.37 3.71
C LYS A 176 13.70 -15.78 4.42
N MET A 177 12.79 -16.62 4.91
CA MET A 177 11.56 -16.15 5.55
C MET A 177 11.78 -15.66 6.99
N PRO A 178 11.15 -14.58 7.42
CA PRO A 178 10.15 -13.77 6.69
C PRO A 178 10.73 -13.09 5.45
N LEU A 179 10.08 -13.30 4.30
CA LEU A 179 10.49 -12.77 3.01
C LEU A 179 9.40 -11.83 2.48
N LEU A 180 9.76 -10.60 2.16
CA LEU A 180 8.85 -9.69 1.48
C LEU A 180 9.17 -9.69 -0.02
N VAL A 181 8.14 -9.89 -0.83
CA VAL A 181 8.22 -9.79 -2.29
C VAL A 181 7.47 -8.55 -2.73
N VAL A 182 8.13 -7.67 -3.46
CA VAL A 182 7.59 -6.37 -3.86
C VAL A 182 7.52 -6.26 -5.37
N GLN A 183 6.32 -6.08 -5.88
CA GLN A 183 6.09 -5.61 -7.24
C GLN A 183 6.26 -4.09 -7.26
N ILE A 184 7.14 -3.61 -8.12
CA ILE A 184 7.38 -2.17 -8.31
C ILE A 184 6.73 -1.76 -9.62
N ASN A 185 5.89 -0.75 -9.57
CA ASN A 185 5.35 -0.01 -10.72
C ASN A 185 5.42 1.49 -10.41
N LYS A 186 5.29 2.31 -11.43
CA LYS A 186 5.34 3.78 -11.29
C LYS A 186 4.20 4.36 -10.45
N ASP A 187 3.08 3.66 -10.38
CA ASP A 187 1.83 4.12 -9.76
C ASP A 187 1.37 3.26 -8.58
N PHE A 188 2.05 2.13 -8.31
CA PHE A 188 1.76 1.32 -7.12
C PHE A 188 2.92 0.41 -6.71
N LEU A 189 2.87 -0.01 -5.45
CA LEU A 189 3.66 -1.11 -4.90
C LEU A 189 2.75 -2.28 -4.52
N GLY A 190 3.06 -3.47 -5.03
CA GLY A 190 2.42 -4.71 -4.62
C GLY A 190 3.29 -5.44 -3.60
N LEU A 191 2.86 -5.52 -2.34
CA LEU A 191 3.61 -6.14 -1.27
C LEU A 191 3.02 -7.51 -0.92
N THR A 192 3.85 -8.54 -0.89
CA THR A 192 3.45 -9.91 -0.51
C THR A 192 4.44 -10.44 0.51
N LEU A 193 3.99 -10.64 1.74
CA LEU A 193 4.79 -11.19 2.83
C LEU A 193 4.64 -12.70 2.90
N PHE A 194 5.75 -13.39 3.00
CA PHE A 194 5.83 -14.84 3.18
C PHE A 194 6.39 -15.18 4.55
N GLU A 195 5.70 -16.05 5.27
CA GLU A 195 6.07 -16.59 6.56
C GLU A 195 5.85 -18.11 6.55
N ASN A 196 6.75 -18.88 7.12
CA ASN A 196 6.62 -20.33 7.28
C ASN A 196 6.29 -21.09 5.99
N GLY A 197 6.83 -20.68 4.86
CA GLY A 197 6.61 -21.33 3.57
C GLY A 197 5.29 -20.98 2.89
N GLN A 198 4.58 -19.96 3.33
CA GLN A 198 3.26 -19.57 2.82
C GLN A 198 3.12 -18.06 2.74
N MET A 199 2.18 -17.59 1.91
CA MET A 199 1.80 -16.18 1.86
C MET A 199 1.02 -15.82 3.13
N ALA A 200 1.57 -14.94 3.96
CA ALA A 200 0.96 -14.50 5.21
C ALA A 200 0.12 -13.24 5.05
N PHE A 201 0.52 -12.34 4.15
CA PHE A 201 -0.16 -11.08 3.93
C PHE A 201 0.10 -10.56 2.52
N ALA A 202 -0.86 -9.81 1.96
CA ALA A 202 -0.69 -9.08 0.72
C ALA A 202 -1.35 -7.70 0.80
N ARG A 203 -0.77 -6.73 0.10
CA ARG A 203 -1.31 -5.38 0.01
C ARG A 203 -0.86 -4.72 -1.30
N TYR A 204 -1.76 -3.92 -1.89
CA TYR A 204 -1.45 -3.00 -2.98
C TYR A 204 -1.53 -1.58 -2.45
N THR A 205 -0.46 -0.82 -2.62
CA THR A 205 -0.37 0.57 -2.17
C THR A 205 -0.17 1.45 -3.39
N PRO A 206 -1.13 2.31 -3.74
CA PRO A 206 -0.93 3.34 -4.74
C PRO A 206 0.22 4.26 -4.31
N ILE A 207 0.99 4.72 -5.26
CA ILE A 207 2.04 5.72 -5.06
C ILE A 207 1.92 6.77 -6.17
N SER A 208 2.26 8.01 -5.85
CA SER A 208 2.28 9.11 -6.81
C SER A 208 3.52 9.96 -6.58
N GLU A 209 4.12 10.46 -7.64
CA GLU A 209 5.21 11.42 -7.55
C GLU A 209 4.82 12.68 -6.75
N GLU A 210 3.53 13.05 -6.77
CA GLU A 210 3.00 14.20 -6.04
C GLU A 210 3.00 14.02 -4.51
N ASP A 211 3.09 12.78 -4.03
CA ASP A 211 3.08 12.45 -2.60
C ASP A 211 4.48 12.56 -1.94
N TYR A 212 5.53 12.80 -2.73
CA TYR A 212 6.93 12.79 -2.30
C TYR A 212 7.70 14.00 -2.86
N ASP A 213 8.62 14.55 -2.06
CA ASP A 213 9.44 15.71 -2.47
C ASP A 213 10.70 15.33 -3.27
N SER A 214 10.87 14.06 -3.62
CA SER A 214 12.08 13.49 -4.22
C SER A 214 11.82 12.98 -5.63
N GLU A 215 12.82 13.12 -6.50
CA GLU A 215 12.81 12.47 -7.83
C GLU A 215 12.82 10.94 -7.71
N ASP A 216 13.31 10.41 -6.57
CA ASP A 216 13.36 8.98 -6.26
C ASP A 216 12.14 8.51 -5.43
N TYR A 217 10.96 9.07 -5.68
CA TYR A 217 9.72 8.79 -4.92
C TYR A 217 9.41 7.30 -4.78
N ILE A 218 9.78 6.47 -5.75
CA ILE A 218 9.57 5.01 -5.71
C ILE A 218 10.41 4.39 -4.59
N ILE A 219 11.67 4.84 -4.41
CA ILE A 219 12.57 4.33 -3.36
C ILE A 219 12.06 4.78 -1.99
N GLU A 220 11.61 6.03 -1.85
CA GLU A 220 11.03 6.52 -0.59
C GLU A 220 9.76 5.75 -0.23
N ALA A 221 8.84 5.59 -1.18
CA ALA A 221 7.63 4.79 -0.99
C ALA A 221 7.96 3.34 -0.61
N LEU A 222 8.98 2.75 -1.25
CA LEU A 222 9.43 1.40 -0.97
C LEU A 222 9.95 1.28 0.46
N ASN A 223 10.84 2.18 0.88
CA ASN A 223 11.41 2.20 2.23
C ASN A 223 10.33 2.31 3.30
N GLU A 224 9.39 3.24 3.12
CA GLU A 224 8.28 3.43 4.05
C GLU A 224 7.41 2.16 4.16
N ASN A 225 7.07 1.57 3.02
CA ASN A 225 6.24 0.36 3.01
C ASN A 225 6.97 -0.86 3.59
N ILE A 226 8.26 -1.04 3.33
CA ILE A 226 9.08 -2.09 3.94
C ILE A 226 9.18 -1.90 5.44
N PHE A 227 9.40 -0.67 5.90
CA PHE A 227 9.38 -0.36 7.33
C PHE A 227 8.05 -0.76 7.97
N ARG A 228 6.93 -0.36 7.39
CA ARG A 228 5.58 -0.73 7.85
C ARG A 228 5.38 -2.24 7.89
N MET A 229 5.83 -2.97 6.86
CA MET A 229 5.75 -4.43 6.80
C MET A 229 6.64 -5.10 7.87
N THR A 230 7.81 -4.53 8.13
CA THR A 230 8.71 -4.99 9.20
C THR A 230 8.04 -4.83 10.58
N GLN A 231 7.41 -3.68 10.84
CA GLN A 231 6.65 -3.45 12.08
C GLN A 231 5.44 -4.40 12.18
N PHE A 232 4.73 -4.60 11.07
CA PHE A 232 3.60 -5.54 11.02
C PHE A 232 4.05 -6.97 11.38
N ASN A 233 5.16 -7.47 10.82
CA ASN A 233 5.69 -8.80 11.16
C ASN A 233 6.11 -8.87 12.62
N LYS A 234 6.81 -7.85 13.15
CA LYS A 234 7.21 -7.78 14.57
C LYS A 234 6.01 -7.76 15.52
N ALA A 235 4.96 -7.02 15.20
CA ALA A 235 3.73 -6.98 16.01
C ALA A 235 3.03 -8.36 16.09
N ARG A 236 3.28 -9.25 15.12
CA ARG A 236 2.79 -10.64 15.10
C ARG A 236 3.74 -11.64 15.76
N GLY A 237 4.80 -11.15 16.41
CA GLY A 237 5.82 -11.97 17.07
C GLY A 237 6.93 -12.48 16.13
N GLY A 238 7.00 -11.98 14.90
CA GLY A 238 8.07 -12.29 13.95
C GLY A 238 9.35 -11.48 14.23
N PRO A 239 10.48 -11.85 13.62
CA PRO A 239 11.77 -11.16 13.79
C PRO A 239 11.87 -9.82 13.03
N GLY A 240 10.92 -9.52 12.17
CA GLY A 240 10.97 -8.46 11.18
C GLY A 240 11.40 -8.97 9.79
N VAL A 241 11.28 -8.11 8.79
CA VAL A 241 11.66 -8.41 7.40
C VAL A 241 13.12 -8.00 7.20
N SER A 242 13.99 -8.95 6.87
CA SER A 242 15.40 -8.70 6.53
C SER A 242 15.75 -9.09 5.10
N ASN A 243 14.85 -9.76 4.37
CA ASN A 243 15.05 -10.15 2.99
C ASN A 243 13.89 -9.64 2.12
N VAL A 244 14.24 -8.99 1.02
CA VAL A 244 13.30 -8.46 0.04
C VAL A 244 13.65 -8.96 -1.35
N ILE A 245 12.66 -9.44 -2.09
CA ILE A 245 12.76 -9.72 -3.52
C ILE A 245 11.93 -8.66 -4.25
N VAL A 246 12.53 -8.00 -5.22
CA VAL A 246 11.85 -7.00 -6.06
C VAL A 246 11.65 -7.51 -7.48
N TYR A 247 10.55 -7.10 -8.13
CA TYR A 247 10.23 -7.41 -9.53
C TYR A 247 9.32 -6.32 -10.13
N GLY A 248 9.15 -6.33 -11.44
CA GLY A 248 8.44 -5.30 -12.19
C GLY A 248 9.38 -4.19 -12.67
N GLU A 249 8.93 -2.96 -12.73
CA GLU A 249 9.70 -1.79 -13.21
C GLU A 249 10.71 -1.33 -12.15
N ILE A 250 11.82 -2.06 -11.98
CA ILE A 250 12.76 -1.85 -10.86
C ILE A 250 13.55 -0.54 -10.98
N GLY A 251 13.80 -0.02 -12.20
CA GLY A 251 14.61 1.17 -12.39
C GLY A 251 16.08 0.98 -11.98
N ASP A 252 16.63 1.91 -11.19
CA ASP A 252 18.00 1.82 -10.68
C ASP A 252 18.07 0.87 -9.45
N TYR A 253 18.35 -0.40 -9.73
CA TYR A 253 18.47 -1.43 -8.70
C TYR A 253 19.61 -1.15 -7.71
N ILE A 254 20.70 -0.51 -8.14
CA ILE A 254 21.86 -0.28 -7.27
C ILE A 254 21.47 0.71 -6.16
N THR A 255 20.91 1.86 -6.54
CA THR A 255 20.42 2.86 -5.59
C THR A 255 19.35 2.29 -4.66
N LEU A 256 18.42 1.50 -5.21
CA LEU A 256 17.38 0.82 -4.44
C LEU A 256 18.01 -0.15 -3.40
N ALA A 257 18.94 -1.00 -3.82
CA ALA A 257 19.56 -1.99 -2.95
C ALA A 257 20.41 -1.33 -1.84
N ASP A 258 21.13 -0.26 -2.17
CA ASP A 258 21.92 0.51 -1.20
C ASP A 258 21.02 1.19 -0.16
N SER A 259 19.88 1.75 -0.59
CA SER A 259 18.89 2.35 0.31
C SER A 259 18.30 1.31 1.29
N LEU A 260 17.96 0.12 0.81
CA LEU A 260 17.45 -0.96 1.66
C LEU A 260 18.51 -1.52 2.61
N LEU A 261 19.77 -1.56 2.18
CA LEU A 261 20.88 -2.00 3.02
C LEU A 261 21.09 -1.09 4.23
N GLN A 262 20.83 0.22 4.11
CA GLN A 262 20.86 1.17 5.24
C GLN A 262 19.79 0.85 6.30
N MET A 263 18.75 0.11 5.93
CA MET A 263 17.69 -0.36 6.83
C MET A 263 17.93 -1.79 7.34
N ASP A 264 19.12 -2.36 7.17
CA ASP A 264 19.46 -3.76 7.45
C ASP A 264 18.62 -4.77 6.64
N VAL A 265 18.17 -4.39 5.45
CA VAL A 265 17.34 -5.21 4.54
C VAL A 265 18.14 -5.57 3.30
N GLN A 266 18.24 -6.87 3.01
CA GLN A 266 18.90 -7.38 1.82
C GLN A 266 17.92 -7.45 0.66
N ALA A 267 18.17 -6.68 -0.40
CA ALA A 267 17.41 -6.73 -1.64
C ALA A 267 18.01 -7.74 -2.64
N SER A 268 17.14 -8.37 -3.41
CA SER A 268 17.50 -9.17 -4.59
C SER A 268 16.42 -9.06 -5.65
N ILE A 269 16.82 -9.12 -6.91
CA ILE A 269 15.86 -9.22 -8.02
C ILE A 269 15.27 -10.63 -8.03
N LEU A 270 14.01 -10.76 -8.43
CA LEU A 270 13.31 -12.04 -8.56
C LEU A 270 14.10 -12.98 -9.50
N PRO A 271 14.63 -14.09 -8.98
CA PRO A 271 15.36 -15.05 -9.82
C PRO A 271 14.40 -15.83 -10.72
N VAL A 272 14.88 -16.19 -11.91
CA VAL A 272 14.12 -17.06 -12.81
C VAL A 272 14.22 -18.51 -12.34
N PRO A 273 13.09 -19.18 -12.01
CA PRO A 273 13.11 -20.59 -11.65
C PRO A 273 13.56 -21.49 -12.82
N ASN A 274 14.30 -22.56 -12.51
CA ASN A 274 14.78 -23.54 -13.51
C ASN A 274 13.65 -24.27 -14.25
N THR A 275 12.41 -24.13 -13.79
CA THR A 275 11.20 -24.69 -14.42
C THR A 275 10.66 -23.83 -15.55
N ILE A 276 11.23 -22.64 -15.79
CA ILE A 276 10.79 -21.68 -16.81
C ILE A 276 11.82 -21.63 -17.92
N THR A 277 11.35 -21.65 -19.18
CA THR A 277 12.19 -21.54 -20.39
C THR A 277 11.53 -20.63 -21.42
N GLY A 278 12.29 -20.07 -22.34
CA GLY A 278 11.80 -19.21 -23.43
C GLY A 278 11.66 -17.74 -23.03
N PHE A 279 12.38 -17.31 -21.99
CA PHE A 279 12.38 -15.93 -21.49
C PHE A 279 13.59 -15.09 -21.96
N GLU A 280 14.48 -15.66 -22.76
CA GLU A 280 15.79 -15.10 -23.09
C GLU A 280 15.72 -13.78 -23.90
N ASN A 281 14.57 -13.45 -24.46
CA ASN A 281 14.36 -12.29 -25.32
C ASN A 281 13.54 -11.16 -24.66
N PHE A 282 13.27 -11.22 -23.35
CA PHE A 282 12.53 -10.19 -22.62
C PHE A 282 12.93 -10.15 -21.15
N GLU A 283 12.61 -9.03 -20.48
CA GLU A 283 12.86 -8.88 -19.04
C GLU A 283 11.85 -9.72 -18.24
N PHE A 284 12.35 -10.76 -17.58
CA PHE A 284 11.50 -11.72 -16.86
C PHE A 284 10.65 -11.06 -15.76
N THR A 285 11.21 -10.08 -15.05
CA THR A 285 10.58 -9.41 -13.92
C THR A 285 9.29 -8.71 -14.31
N ASP A 286 9.23 -8.11 -15.49
CA ASP A 286 8.05 -7.41 -15.98
C ASP A 286 6.87 -8.35 -16.27
N PHE A 287 7.17 -9.61 -16.60
CA PHE A 287 6.17 -10.61 -16.96
C PHE A 287 5.92 -11.65 -15.85
N ALA A 288 6.51 -11.44 -14.66
CA ALA A 288 6.49 -12.44 -13.59
C ALA A 288 5.07 -12.87 -13.19
N ASN A 289 4.13 -11.94 -13.05
CA ASN A 289 2.74 -12.28 -12.71
C ASN A 289 2.04 -13.06 -13.82
N ALA A 290 2.21 -12.64 -15.09
CA ALA A 290 1.64 -13.36 -16.23
C ALA A 290 2.21 -14.78 -16.33
N ILE A 291 3.51 -14.96 -16.07
CA ILE A 291 4.15 -16.27 -16.05
C ILE A 291 3.68 -17.09 -14.86
N GLY A 292 3.59 -16.47 -13.68
CA GLY A 292 3.11 -17.08 -12.45
C GLY A 292 1.68 -17.64 -12.57
N ALA A 293 0.83 -16.96 -13.31
CA ALA A 293 -0.54 -17.43 -13.57
C ALA A 293 -0.60 -18.71 -14.40
N LEU A 294 0.42 -19.02 -15.19
CA LEU A 294 0.50 -20.27 -15.95
C LEU A 294 0.78 -21.51 -15.08
N TYR A 295 1.30 -21.34 -13.86
CA TYR A 295 1.46 -22.44 -12.93
C TYR A 295 0.10 -23.01 -12.51
N LYS A 296 0.05 -24.34 -12.32
CA LYS A 296 -1.16 -24.98 -11.83
C LYS A 296 -1.45 -24.55 -10.40
N ARG A 297 -2.68 -24.11 -10.17
CA ARG A 297 -3.22 -23.81 -8.85
C ARG A 297 -3.28 -25.06 -7.97
N ASN A 298 -2.91 -24.96 -6.71
CA ASN A 298 -3.17 -25.99 -5.71
C ASN A 298 -4.64 -25.89 -5.25
N LYS A 299 -5.51 -26.69 -5.85
CA LYS A 299 -6.95 -26.67 -5.55
C LYS A 299 -7.31 -27.02 -4.10
N ALA A 300 -6.38 -27.62 -3.35
CA ALA A 300 -6.61 -27.96 -1.94
C ALA A 300 -6.43 -26.75 -1.01
N THR A 301 -5.58 -25.81 -1.38
CA THR A 301 -5.22 -24.66 -0.54
C THR A 301 -5.64 -23.31 -1.14
N GLU A 302 -5.84 -23.24 -2.47
CA GLU A 302 -6.16 -21.99 -3.16
C GLU A 302 -7.54 -22.06 -3.81
N ARG A 303 -8.44 -21.19 -3.39
CA ARG A 303 -9.71 -20.94 -4.07
C ARG A 303 -9.77 -19.48 -4.56
N ILE A 304 -8.96 -19.18 -5.56
CA ILE A 304 -8.69 -17.80 -6.01
C ILE A 304 -9.18 -17.53 -7.42
N ASN A 305 -9.70 -18.54 -8.14
CA ASN A 305 -10.33 -18.24 -9.42
C ASN A 305 -11.63 -17.48 -9.19
N LEU A 306 -11.57 -16.17 -9.34
CA LEU A 306 -12.71 -15.28 -9.11
C LEU A 306 -13.88 -15.57 -10.08
N LEU A 307 -13.62 -16.15 -11.26
CA LEU A 307 -14.68 -16.60 -12.17
C LEU A 307 -15.51 -17.76 -11.58
N GLU A 308 -14.92 -18.63 -10.77
CA GLU A 308 -15.64 -19.76 -10.16
C GLU A 308 -16.57 -19.28 -9.05
N VAL A 309 -16.22 -18.20 -8.36
CA VAL A 309 -17.03 -17.63 -7.27
C VAL A 309 -18.35 -17.08 -7.83
N ASP A 310 -18.27 -16.29 -8.91
CA ASP A 310 -19.47 -15.68 -9.53
C ASP A 310 -20.37 -16.69 -10.26
N SER A 311 -19.82 -17.77 -10.77
CA SER A 311 -20.63 -18.80 -11.48
C SER A 311 -21.61 -19.51 -10.57
N GLN A 312 -21.45 -19.41 -9.25
CA GLN A 312 -22.36 -20.00 -8.26
C GLN A 312 -23.50 -19.08 -7.85
N THR A 313 -23.30 -17.76 -7.89
CA THR A 313 -24.38 -16.77 -7.66
C THR A 313 -25.29 -16.59 -8.88
N GLY A 314 -24.82 -16.95 -10.08
CA GLY A 314 -25.52 -16.80 -11.37
C GLY A 314 -26.29 -18.04 -11.87
N ARG A 315 -26.53 -19.06 -11.04
CA ARG A 315 -27.25 -20.27 -11.45
C ARG A 315 -28.77 -20.12 -11.47
N SER A 316 -29.26 -19.20 -12.28
CA SER A 316 -30.68 -19.21 -12.68
C SER A 316 -30.93 -18.64 -14.08
N SER A 317 -30.31 -19.13 -15.15
CA SER A 317 -30.88 -18.99 -16.50
C SER A 317 -30.10 -19.57 -17.67
N ALA A 318 -29.41 -20.68 -17.58
CA ALA A 318 -28.88 -21.34 -18.80
C ALA A 318 -28.87 -22.86 -18.69
N GLY A 319 -30.00 -23.47 -18.61
CA GLY A 319 -30.11 -24.92 -18.54
C GLY A 319 -31.44 -25.52 -18.98
N LEU A 320 -32.31 -24.76 -19.68
CA LEU A 320 -33.64 -25.25 -19.96
C LEU A 320 -33.79 -26.08 -21.26
N ASN A 321 -32.81 -26.14 -22.14
CA ASN A 321 -32.95 -26.78 -23.43
C ASN A 321 -32.32 -28.19 -23.60
N SER A 322 -31.60 -28.71 -22.64
CA SER A 322 -31.09 -30.09 -22.70
C SER A 322 -31.88 -31.07 -21.79
N PHE A 323 -32.79 -30.57 -20.95
CA PHE A 323 -33.51 -31.35 -19.96
C PHE A 323 -34.85 -31.89 -20.46
N LEU A 324 -35.35 -31.44 -21.59
CA LEU A 324 -36.69 -31.82 -22.10
C LEU A 324 -36.74 -33.14 -22.83
N MET A 325 -35.64 -33.79 -23.12
CA MET A 325 -35.62 -35.09 -23.84
C MET A 325 -35.51 -36.34 -22.96
N THR A 326 -35.14 -36.19 -21.68
CA THR A 326 -35.04 -37.34 -20.73
C THR A 326 -36.12 -37.32 -19.64
N ALA A 327 -36.90 -36.26 -19.53
CA ALA A 327 -37.89 -36.08 -18.48
C ALA A 327 -39.22 -36.85 -18.68
N GLY A 328 -39.49 -37.35 -19.89
CA GLY A 328 -40.79 -37.96 -20.22
C GLY A 328 -41.02 -39.34 -19.55
N ILE A 329 -39.98 -40.04 -19.14
CA ILE A 329 -40.09 -41.42 -18.58
C ILE A 329 -40.03 -41.39 -17.03
N ILE A 330 -39.42 -40.39 -16.44
CA ILE A 330 -39.26 -40.29 -14.99
C ILE A 330 -40.50 -39.67 -14.29
N VAL A 331 -41.28 -38.88 -15.01
CA VAL A 331 -42.42 -38.17 -14.44
C VAL A 331 -43.60 -39.10 -14.07
N ALA A 332 -43.79 -40.21 -14.75
CA ALA A 332 -44.89 -41.15 -14.45
C ALA A 332 -44.64 -42.00 -13.20
N ALA A 333 -43.39 -42.30 -12.89
CA ALA A 333 -43.03 -43.06 -11.68
C ALA A 333 -42.92 -42.19 -10.41
N SER A 334 -42.61 -40.90 -10.60
CA SER A 334 -42.46 -39.98 -9.47
C SER A 334 -43.78 -39.48 -8.88
N VAL A 335 -44.85 -39.44 -9.67
CA VAL A 335 -46.15 -38.96 -9.19
C VAL A 335 -46.77 -39.96 -8.16
N LEU A 336 -46.59 -41.27 -8.32
CA LEU A 336 -47.06 -42.25 -7.34
C LEU A 336 -46.26 -42.26 -6.03
N ILE A 337 -44.97 -41.96 -6.09
CA ILE A 337 -44.11 -41.85 -4.91
C ILE A 337 -44.39 -40.54 -4.16
N ILE A 338 -44.66 -39.45 -4.86
CA ILE A 338 -45.01 -38.14 -4.26
C ILE A 338 -46.33 -38.20 -3.48
N VAL A 339 -47.33 -38.90 -3.99
CA VAL A 339 -48.61 -39.04 -3.26
C VAL A 339 -48.46 -39.87 -1.97
N ALA A 340 -47.63 -40.91 -1.96
CA ALA A 340 -47.38 -41.69 -0.75
C ALA A 340 -46.52 -40.92 0.29
N ILE A 341 -45.57 -40.12 -0.19
CA ILE A 341 -44.70 -39.28 0.67
C ILE A 341 -45.48 -38.10 1.23
N THR A 342 -46.37 -37.48 0.43
CA THR A 342 -47.19 -36.33 0.93
C THR A 342 -48.16 -36.76 2.05
N PHE A 343 -48.67 -38.00 2.01
CA PHE A 343 -49.53 -38.53 3.09
C PHE A 343 -48.75 -38.81 4.38
N LEU A 344 -47.49 -39.27 4.29
CA LEU A 344 -46.65 -39.51 5.46
C LEU A 344 -46.06 -38.20 6.06
N ILE A 345 -45.82 -37.22 5.19
CA ILE A 345 -45.32 -35.89 5.63
C ILE A 345 -46.43 -35.10 6.32
N GLY A 346 -47.69 -35.22 5.90
CA GLY A 346 -48.82 -34.53 6.50
C GLY A 346 -49.08 -34.92 7.99
N MET A 347 -48.62 -36.07 8.45
CA MET A 347 -48.72 -36.49 9.86
C MET A 347 -47.57 -35.97 10.74
N LYS A 348 -46.46 -35.57 10.17
CA LYS A 348 -45.30 -35.04 10.93
C LYS A 348 -45.17 -33.53 10.93
N VAL A 349 -45.87 -32.82 10.06
CA VAL A 349 -45.71 -31.37 9.88
C VAL A 349 -46.23 -30.56 11.09
N ASN A 350 -47.29 -31.04 11.79
CA ASN A 350 -47.80 -30.29 12.94
C ASN A 350 -46.85 -30.29 14.15
N SER A 351 -46.06 -31.35 14.34
CA SER A 351 -45.12 -31.41 15.48
C SER A 351 -43.81 -30.62 15.19
N ILE A 352 -43.46 -30.45 13.92
CA ILE A 352 -42.30 -29.67 13.50
C ILE A 352 -42.64 -28.17 13.49
N GLN A 353 -43.89 -27.81 13.30
CA GLN A 353 -44.32 -26.41 13.27
C GLN A 353 -44.22 -25.78 14.69
N ASP A 354 -44.58 -26.54 15.73
CA ASP A 354 -44.42 -26.08 17.12
C ASP A 354 -42.95 -25.93 17.51
N ASP A 355 -42.06 -26.84 17.05
CA ASP A 355 -40.60 -26.76 17.27
C ASP A 355 -39.96 -25.59 16.47
N ILE A 356 -40.53 -25.25 15.30
CA ILE A 356 -40.07 -24.09 14.49
C ILE A 356 -40.45 -22.78 15.17
N ASP A 357 -41.67 -22.67 15.68
CA ASP A 357 -42.14 -21.46 16.35
C ASP A 357 -41.35 -21.19 17.64
N ASP A 358 -41.05 -22.23 18.43
CA ASP A 358 -40.18 -22.13 19.62
C ASP A 358 -38.74 -21.75 19.25
N THR A 359 -38.21 -22.33 18.17
CA THR A 359 -36.87 -22.00 17.69
C THR A 359 -36.81 -20.58 17.12
N GLN A 360 -37.85 -20.14 16.43
CA GLN A 360 -37.97 -18.77 15.89
C GLN A 360 -38.06 -17.75 17.04
N GLN A 361 -38.71 -18.07 18.14
CA GLN A 361 -38.73 -17.19 19.30
C GLN A 361 -37.35 -17.10 19.97
N GLN A 362 -36.61 -18.20 20.07
CA GLN A 362 -35.22 -18.20 20.58
C GLN A 362 -34.28 -17.43 19.66
N ILE A 363 -34.46 -17.51 18.32
CA ILE A 363 -33.71 -16.73 17.35
C ILE A 363 -34.01 -15.23 17.49
N ASN A 364 -35.25 -14.85 17.71
CA ASN A 364 -35.62 -13.45 17.89
C ASN A 364 -35.01 -12.87 19.19
N GLU A 365 -35.07 -13.63 20.30
CA GLU A 365 -34.43 -13.25 21.57
C GLU A 365 -32.88 -13.16 21.43
N ALA A 366 -32.27 -14.09 20.70
CA ALA A 366 -30.84 -14.05 20.42
C ALA A 366 -30.46 -12.87 19.49
N ASN A 367 -31.30 -12.52 18.51
CA ASN A 367 -31.09 -11.38 17.65
C ASN A 367 -31.21 -10.04 18.39
N GLU A 368 -32.12 -9.90 19.35
CA GLU A 368 -32.18 -8.72 20.23
C GLU A 368 -30.89 -8.57 21.05
N GLN A 369 -30.35 -9.67 21.58
CA GLN A 369 -29.07 -9.65 22.29
C GLN A 369 -27.89 -9.30 21.34
N VAL A 370 -27.89 -9.85 20.15
CA VAL A 370 -26.87 -9.53 19.13
C VAL A 370 -26.92 -8.05 18.70
N GLU A 371 -28.12 -7.48 18.58
CA GLU A 371 -28.28 -6.06 18.27
C GLU A 371 -27.76 -5.17 19.42
N GLU A 372 -27.96 -5.57 20.67
CA GLU A 372 -27.42 -4.88 21.84
C GLU A 372 -25.87 -4.97 21.86
N TYR A 373 -25.32 -6.17 21.66
CA TYR A 373 -23.86 -6.37 21.56
C TYR A 373 -23.25 -5.61 20.38
N SER A 374 -23.94 -5.50 19.24
CA SER A 374 -23.49 -4.73 18.07
C SER A 374 -23.31 -3.23 18.42
N LYS A 375 -24.24 -2.66 19.18
CA LYS A 375 -24.15 -1.26 19.65
C LYS A 375 -22.96 -1.05 20.57
N TYR A 376 -22.67 -2.01 21.46
CA TYR A 376 -21.48 -1.94 22.34
C TYR A 376 -20.18 -2.06 21.54
N ASN A 377 -20.15 -2.94 20.53
CA ASN A 377 -18.97 -3.14 19.70
C ASN A 377 -18.67 -1.91 18.82
N ASP A 378 -19.70 -1.26 18.29
CA ASP A 378 -19.57 0.00 17.57
C ASP A 378 -18.97 1.14 18.43
N ILE A 379 -19.40 1.20 19.69
CA ILE A 379 -18.84 2.15 20.66
C ILE A 379 -17.38 1.81 20.95
N LEU A 380 -17.05 0.53 21.12
CA LEU A 380 -15.70 0.07 21.40
C LEU A 380 -14.73 0.38 20.24
N ILE A 381 -15.18 0.17 19.00
CA ILE A 381 -14.41 0.49 17.79
C ILE A 381 -14.14 1.99 17.73
N LYS A 382 -15.16 2.83 17.93
CA LYS A 382 -15.00 4.30 17.96
C LYS A 382 -14.07 4.76 19.07
N LEU A 383 -14.16 4.15 20.25
CA LEU A 383 -13.29 4.46 21.38
C LEU A 383 -11.83 4.08 21.10
N THR A 384 -11.62 2.94 20.46
CA THR A 384 -10.30 2.45 20.09
C THR A 384 -9.65 3.34 19.01
N ASP A 385 -10.43 3.77 17.99
CA ASP A 385 -9.97 4.71 16.99
C ASP A 385 -9.64 6.08 17.62
N TYR A 386 -10.50 6.56 18.51
CA TYR A 386 -10.25 7.81 19.23
C TYR A 386 -8.98 7.73 20.09
N LYS A 387 -8.79 6.63 20.82
CA LYS A 387 -7.59 6.39 21.62
C LYS A 387 -6.34 6.38 20.73
N LEU A 388 -6.38 5.66 19.61
CA LEU A 388 -5.26 5.60 18.66
C LEU A 388 -4.89 6.99 18.12
N ARG A 389 -5.89 7.82 17.81
CA ARG A 389 -5.66 9.21 17.35
C ARG A 389 -5.06 10.08 18.44
N VAL A 390 -5.52 9.94 19.67
CA VAL A 390 -4.98 10.67 20.82
C VAL A 390 -3.53 10.24 21.09
N ASP A 391 -3.26 8.93 21.13
CA ASP A 391 -1.91 8.40 21.36
C ASP A 391 -0.94 8.82 20.25
N THR A 392 -1.41 8.84 19.00
CA THR A 392 -0.62 9.32 17.85
C THR A 392 -0.35 10.82 17.94
N ALA A 393 -1.35 11.61 18.36
CA ALA A 393 -1.18 13.05 18.53
C ALA A 393 -0.25 13.39 19.70
N VAL A 394 -0.32 12.65 20.80
CA VAL A 394 0.58 12.80 21.95
C VAL A 394 2.00 12.45 21.55
N ALA A 395 2.21 11.30 20.89
CA ALA A 395 3.53 10.90 20.40
C ALA A 395 4.12 11.92 19.41
N ALA A 396 3.29 12.50 18.53
CA ALA A 396 3.72 13.55 17.63
C ALA A 396 4.07 14.87 18.34
N LEU A 397 3.45 15.15 19.48
CA LEU A 397 3.78 16.31 20.31
C LEU A 397 5.07 16.10 21.11
N GLU A 398 5.28 14.89 21.63
CA GLU A 398 6.49 14.53 22.40
C GLU A 398 7.77 14.53 21.54
N THR A 399 7.65 14.30 20.24
CA THR A 399 8.79 14.31 19.30
C THR A 399 9.10 15.68 18.69
N LYS A 400 8.24 16.68 18.89
CA LYS A 400 8.49 18.03 18.35
C LYS A 400 9.49 18.79 19.19
N PRO A 401 10.51 19.40 18.56
CA PRO A 401 11.40 20.30 19.29
C PRO A 401 10.62 21.51 19.81
N ILE A 402 10.77 21.79 21.10
CA ILE A 402 10.13 22.94 21.74
C ILE A 402 11.07 24.13 21.61
N ILE A 403 10.62 25.19 20.93
CA ILE A 403 11.37 26.44 20.86
C ILE A 403 11.09 27.25 22.12
N THR A 404 12.14 27.53 22.86
CA THR A 404 12.08 28.26 24.12
C THR A 404 12.83 29.59 24.03
N GLU A 405 12.59 30.52 24.98
CA GLU A 405 13.34 31.76 25.09
C GLU A 405 14.86 31.50 25.25
N ALA A 406 15.24 30.39 25.85
CA ALA A 406 16.65 29.97 25.99
C ALA A 406 17.33 29.74 24.64
N ASN A 407 16.61 29.27 23.63
CA ASN A 407 17.16 29.07 22.29
C ASN A 407 17.58 30.40 21.67
N PHE A 408 16.75 31.44 21.81
CA PHE A 408 17.07 32.77 21.30
C PHE A 408 18.22 33.41 22.07
N LYS A 409 18.24 33.32 23.40
CA LYS A 409 19.36 33.83 24.23
C LYS A 409 20.69 33.14 23.88
N ASN A 410 20.65 31.85 23.56
CA ASN A 410 21.85 31.13 23.11
C ASN A 410 22.31 31.62 21.73
N ILE A 411 21.40 31.85 20.79
CA ILE A 411 21.72 32.42 19.48
C ILE A 411 22.38 33.80 19.66
N ASP A 412 21.77 34.71 20.41
CA ASP A 412 22.33 36.05 20.69
C ASP A 412 23.75 35.95 21.29
N LYS A 413 23.95 35.01 22.21
CA LYS A 413 25.26 34.78 22.81
C LYS A 413 26.31 34.29 21.79
N TYR A 414 25.94 33.36 20.90
CA TYR A 414 26.86 32.84 19.86
C TYR A 414 27.15 33.93 18.83
N PHE A 415 26.15 34.72 18.44
CA PHE A 415 26.33 35.81 17.51
C PHE A 415 27.23 36.89 18.10
N ALA A 416 26.96 37.33 19.33
CA ALA A 416 27.80 38.32 20.01
C ALA A 416 29.25 37.85 20.20
N ALA A 417 29.46 36.55 20.49
CA ALA A 417 30.80 35.96 20.64
C ALA A 417 31.61 35.95 19.34
N ASN A 418 30.94 36.01 18.18
CA ASN A 418 31.56 36.01 16.85
C ASN A 418 31.39 37.35 16.12
N ASN A 419 31.16 38.44 16.84
CA ASN A 419 30.97 39.79 16.31
C ASN A 419 29.86 39.91 15.25
N ALA A 420 28.91 38.98 15.26
CA ALA A 420 27.82 38.93 14.30
C ALA A 420 26.58 39.69 14.81
N THR A 421 25.94 40.39 13.90
CA THR A 421 24.62 41.00 14.10
C THR A 421 23.66 40.52 13.04
N TYR A 422 22.36 40.49 13.33
CA TYR A 422 21.35 40.06 12.37
C TYR A 422 20.15 41.00 12.37
N LYS A 423 19.42 41.03 11.26
CA LYS A 423 18.28 41.93 11.09
C LYS A 423 16.97 41.30 11.55
N SER A 424 16.75 40.04 11.26
CA SER A 424 15.55 39.36 11.67
C SER A 424 15.79 37.88 12.00
N ILE A 425 14.94 37.38 12.89
CA ILE A 425 14.87 35.98 13.27
C ILE A 425 13.42 35.52 13.21
N ALA A 426 13.19 34.41 12.55
CA ALA A 426 11.88 33.77 12.42
C ALA A 426 11.99 32.29 12.83
N TYR A 427 10.88 31.72 13.25
CA TYR A 427 10.85 30.30 13.59
C TYR A 427 9.54 29.65 13.17
N ASN A 428 9.56 28.34 12.98
CA ASN A 428 8.38 27.57 12.67
C ASN A 428 8.15 26.43 13.68
N ILE A 429 6.95 25.87 13.65
CA ILE A 429 6.52 24.79 14.55
C ILE A 429 7.25 23.46 14.32
N ALA A 430 8.01 23.34 13.25
CA ALA A 430 8.84 22.16 12.95
C ALA A 430 10.21 22.21 13.65
N GLY A 431 10.51 23.26 14.42
CA GLY A 431 11.76 23.39 15.15
C GLY A 431 12.89 24.00 14.32
N THR A 432 12.56 24.72 13.26
CA THR A 432 13.54 25.42 12.43
C THR A 432 13.54 26.91 12.76
N ILE A 433 14.73 27.48 12.98
CA ILE A 433 14.95 28.89 13.22
C ILE A 433 15.69 29.48 12.03
N SER A 434 15.12 30.45 11.36
CA SER A 434 15.72 31.15 10.21
C SER A 434 16.18 32.54 10.62
N ILE A 435 17.42 32.88 10.32
CA ILE A 435 18.06 34.16 10.66
C ILE A 435 18.48 34.82 9.35
N SER A 436 18.13 36.08 9.15
CA SER A 436 18.45 36.78 7.92
C SER A 436 19.28 38.04 8.13
N ASP A 437 19.97 38.44 7.06
CA ASP A 437 20.80 39.63 6.99
C ASP A 437 21.85 39.68 8.12
N ILE A 438 22.64 38.66 8.24
CA ILE A 438 23.71 38.54 9.23
C ILE A 438 24.93 39.35 8.74
N THR A 439 25.47 40.24 9.57
CA THR A 439 26.58 41.09 9.22
C THR A 439 27.71 40.95 10.25
N MET A 440 28.94 40.89 9.78
CA MET A 440 30.16 40.68 10.58
C MET A 440 31.30 41.57 10.06
N PRO A 441 32.20 42.06 10.93
CA PRO A 441 33.24 43.00 10.54
C PRO A 441 34.45 42.34 9.87
N ASN A 442 34.79 41.07 10.17
CA ASN A 442 36.02 40.46 9.69
C ASN A 442 35.74 39.25 8.78
N GLN A 443 36.66 38.98 7.87
CA GLN A 443 36.55 37.89 6.91
C GLN A 443 36.48 36.49 7.52
N GLU A 444 37.03 36.29 8.70
CA GLU A 444 37.04 35.01 9.40
C GLU A 444 35.79 34.78 10.26
N ASP A 445 35.08 35.83 10.67
CA ASP A 445 33.94 35.76 11.56
C ASP A 445 32.79 34.86 11.03
N PRO A 446 32.42 34.88 9.72
CA PRO A 446 31.39 34.01 9.18
C PRO A 446 31.69 32.51 9.40
N ARG A 447 32.93 32.11 9.17
CA ARG A 447 33.36 30.74 9.37
C ARG A 447 33.35 30.35 10.86
N GLN A 448 33.88 31.22 11.70
CA GLN A 448 33.90 31.01 13.17
C GLN A 448 32.50 30.90 13.75
N LEU A 449 31.55 31.72 13.28
CA LEU A 449 30.15 31.68 13.70
C LEU A 449 29.54 30.29 13.36
N VAL A 450 29.69 29.82 12.11
CA VAL A 450 29.17 28.53 11.70
C VAL A 450 29.82 27.39 12.50
N GLU A 451 31.14 27.39 12.65
CA GLU A 451 31.85 26.40 13.47
C GLU A 451 31.39 26.42 14.94
N THR A 452 31.13 27.58 15.51
CA THR A 452 30.63 27.74 16.87
C THR A 452 29.22 27.14 17.01
N LEU A 453 28.33 27.42 16.05
CA LEU A 453 26.97 26.88 16.06
C LEU A 453 26.96 25.35 15.89
N VAL A 454 27.71 24.81 14.94
CA VAL A 454 27.86 23.37 14.72
C VAL A 454 28.43 22.68 15.94
N ASN A 455 29.53 23.21 16.50
CA ASN A 455 30.20 22.61 17.65
C ASN A 455 29.43 22.78 18.98
N SER A 456 28.39 23.62 18.99
CA SER A 456 27.53 23.78 20.18
C SER A 456 26.77 22.50 20.55
N GLY A 457 26.57 21.59 19.58
CA GLY A 457 25.80 20.36 19.74
C GLY A 457 24.31 20.56 20.00
N LYS A 458 23.80 21.80 19.82
CA LYS A 458 22.39 22.14 20.09
C LYS A 458 21.48 22.09 18.87
N TYR A 459 22.08 21.98 17.70
CA TYR A 459 21.35 21.96 16.42
C TYR A 459 21.61 20.64 15.68
N ALA A 460 20.55 20.08 15.10
CA ALA A 460 20.65 18.91 14.24
C ALA A 460 21.28 19.27 12.90
N ASP A 461 21.01 20.48 12.42
CA ASP A 461 21.57 21.02 11.18
C ASP A 461 21.80 22.53 11.29
N VAL A 462 22.85 23.01 10.62
CA VAL A 462 23.19 24.42 10.46
C VAL A 462 23.50 24.68 9.00
N SER A 463 22.55 25.20 8.26
CA SER A 463 22.70 25.55 6.85
C SER A 463 22.72 27.06 6.65
N TYR A 464 23.45 27.55 5.66
CA TYR A 464 23.53 28.97 5.34
C TYR A 464 23.84 29.22 3.85
N SER A 465 23.45 30.40 3.35
CA SER A 465 23.57 30.76 1.93
C SER A 465 25.00 31.04 1.43
N GLY A 466 26.01 30.80 2.27
CA GLY A 466 27.36 31.31 2.03
C GLY A 466 27.48 32.76 2.48
N TRP A 467 28.68 33.35 2.37
CA TRP A 467 28.91 34.73 2.72
C TRP A 467 29.43 35.54 1.54
N THR A 468 29.13 36.86 1.54
CA THR A 468 29.58 37.83 0.55
C THR A 468 30.18 39.04 1.25
N GLU A 469 31.13 39.65 0.57
CA GLU A 469 31.69 40.94 0.97
C GLU A 469 30.76 42.06 0.54
N ALA A 470 30.47 43.01 1.44
CA ALA A 470 29.66 44.20 1.15
C ALA A 470 30.27 45.43 1.77
N LYS A 471 30.15 46.53 1.12
CA LYS A 471 30.55 47.87 1.66
C LYS A 471 29.52 48.36 2.66
N VAL A 472 29.96 49.08 3.66
CA VAL A 472 29.05 49.71 4.65
C VAL A 472 28.44 50.98 4.02
N THR A 473 27.12 51.05 4.05
CA THR A 473 26.40 52.27 3.69
C THR A 473 26.12 53.07 4.95
N GLU A 474 26.61 54.30 5.01
CA GLU A 474 26.30 55.25 6.09
C GLU A 474 25.42 56.37 5.53
N ASN A 475 24.45 56.81 6.34
CA ASN A 475 23.61 57.94 5.97
C ASN A 475 24.44 59.23 6.12
N ALA A 476 24.77 59.88 5.03
CA ALA A 476 25.39 61.20 5.02
C ALA A 476 24.34 62.23 4.69
N VAL A 477 24.34 63.30 5.47
CA VAL A 477 23.50 64.45 5.18
C VAL A 477 24.29 65.40 4.27
N ILE A 478 23.79 65.56 3.03
CA ILE A 478 24.37 66.51 2.08
C ILE A 478 23.43 67.71 1.92
N GLU A 479 24.01 68.90 1.84
CA GLU A 479 23.25 70.12 1.48
C GLU A 479 22.89 70.05 -0.04
N GLY A 480 21.60 70.02 -0.34
CA GLY A 480 21.04 70.15 -1.67
C GLY A 480 20.20 71.42 -1.81
N GLU A 481 19.82 71.77 -3.03
CA GLU A 481 18.86 72.87 -3.27
C GLU A 481 17.55 72.20 -3.80
N ASP A 482 16.40 72.72 -3.28
CA ASP A 482 15.08 72.37 -3.79
C ASP A 482 14.80 73.06 -5.16
N GLU A 483 13.69 72.69 -5.79
CA GLU A 483 13.30 73.34 -7.07
C GLU A 483 13.06 74.87 -7.01
N GLU A 484 12.99 75.45 -5.78
CA GLU A 484 12.81 76.83 -5.54
C GLU A 484 14.12 77.55 -5.11
N GLY A 485 15.27 76.80 -5.07
CA GLY A 485 16.59 77.36 -4.77
C GLY A 485 16.88 77.50 -3.26
N ASN A 486 16.11 76.87 -2.37
CA ASN A 486 16.37 76.84 -0.96
C ASN A 486 17.29 75.68 -0.59
N LYS A 487 18.22 75.93 0.35
CA LYS A 487 19.06 74.84 0.88
C LYS A 487 18.23 73.90 1.70
N VAL A 488 18.25 72.57 1.31
CA VAL A 488 17.62 71.47 2.04
C VAL A 488 18.69 70.46 2.38
N GLU A 489 18.61 69.92 3.56
CA GLU A 489 19.41 68.75 3.97
C GLU A 489 18.79 67.50 3.39
N ILE A 490 19.55 66.80 2.55
CA ILE A 490 19.13 65.52 1.93
C ILE A 490 19.95 64.42 2.60
N GLU A 491 19.28 63.49 3.23
CA GLU A 491 19.92 62.25 3.66
C GLU A 491 20.18 61.36 2.42
N VAL A 492 21.43 61.04 2.16
CA VAL A 492 21.86 60.17 1.07
C VAL A 492 22.67 59.03 1.67
N GLU A 493 22.33 57.80 1.27
CA GLU A 493 23.15 56.67 1.59
C GLU A 493 24.46 56.73 0.78
N VAL A 494 25.60 56.86 1.47
CA VAL A 494 26.94 56.89 0.85
C VAL A 494 27.68 55.61 1.26
N GLU A 495 28.24 54.90 0.29
CA GLU A 495 29.12 53.78 0.57
C GLU A 495 30.46 54.31 1.14
N ASP A 496 30.83 53.83 2.33
CA ASP A 496 32.17 54.05 2.91
C ASP A 496 33.15 53.08 2.23
N GLU A 497 34.04 53.61 1.36
CA GLU A 497 34.98 52.83 0.55
C GLU A 497 36.03 52.10 1.44
N ASP A 498 36.23 52.53 2.66
CA ASP A 498 37.27 51.99 3.58
C ASP A 498 36.69 50.95 4.58
N LYS A 499 35.37 50.80 4.66
CA LYS A 499 34.73 49.83 5.57
C LYS A 499 34.04 48.70 4.84
N VAL A 500 34.55 47.52 5.04
CA VAL A 500 34.01 46.26 4.47
C VAL A 500 33.36 45.44 5.57
N VAL A 501 32.21 44.87 5.28
CA VAL A 501 31.52 43.91 6.15
C VAL A 501 31.22 42.64 5.38
N TYR A 502 31.13 41.54 6.10
CA TYR A 502 30.82 40.24 5.55
C TYR A 502 29.39 39.87 5.88
N LYS A 503 28.60 39.52 4.87
CA LYS A 503 27.16 39.28 5.02
C LYS A 503 26.81 37.83 4.68
N ILE A 504 25.98 37.22 5.52
CA ILE A 504 25.26 35.98 5.23
C ILE A 504 23.78 36.36 5.04
N SER A 505 23.23 36.13 3.83
CA SER A 505 21.86 36.55 3.52
C SER A 505 20.84 35.75 4.31
N SER A 506 21.07 34.46 4.51
CA SER A 506 20.19 33.60 5.30
C SER A 506 20.96 32.46 5.96
N MET A 507 20.54 32.11 7.15
CA MET A 507 21.03 30.97 7.92
C MET A 507 19.85 30.23 8.54
N THR A 508 19.86 28.93 8.53
CA THR A 508 18.81 28.09 9.09
C THR A 508 19.41 27.13 10.10
N LEU A 509 18.83 27.11 11.30
CA LEU A 509 19.20 26.25 12.40
C LEU A 509 18.05 25.29 12.69
N THR A 510 18.28 23.99 12.62
CA THR A 510 17.30 22.96 12.96
C THR A 510 17.59 22.43 14.36
N LEU A 511 16.63 22.53 15.26
CA LEU A 511 16.77 22.05 16.63
C LEU A 511 16.76 20.52 16.69
N LEU A 512 17.49 19.96 17.65
CA LEU A 512 17.43 18.53 17.96
C LEU A 512 16.05 18.17 18.54
N PRO A 513 15.45 17.04 18.17
CA PRO A 513 14.23 16.58 18.80
C PRO A 513 14.49 16.18 20.26
N GLY A 514 13.77 16.78 21.20
CA GLY A 514 13.59 16.26 22.55
C GLY A 514 14.73 16.41 23.56
N GLU A 515 15.47 17.53 23.62
CA GLU A 515 16.21 17.91 24.82
C GLU A 515 15.46 19.01 25.60
N GLU A 516 14.81 18.61 26.70
CA GLU A 516 14.50 19.53 27.79
C GLU A 516 15.81 20.03 28.37
N THR A 517 16.16 21.29 28.13
CA THR A 517 17.20 21.93 28.94
C THR A 517 16.62 22.17 30.32
N GLU A 518 17.20 21.50 31.32
CA GLU A 518 17.02 21.80 32.74
C GLU A 518 17.17 23.31 32.95
N ASP A 519 16.09 23.98 33.25
CA ASP A 519 15.91 25.04 34.21
C ASP A 519 14.46 25.59 34.15
N VAL A 520 13.54 24.90 34.80
CA VAL A 520 12.33 25.51 35.33
C VAL A 520 12.18 25.06 36.78
N SER A 521 12.88 25.79 37.65
CA SER A 521 12.55 25.84 39.06
C SER A 521 11.12 26.32 39.26
N THR A 522 10.30 25.43 39.84
CA THR A 522 9.18 25.75 40.72
C THR A 522 8.19 26.85 40.31
N ILE A 523 7.08 26.40 39.73
CA ILE A 523 5.78 27.04 40.04
C ILE A 523 4.92 25.98 40.74
N THR A 524 4.94 26.05 42.07
CA THR A 524 3.92 25.52 42.95
C THR A 524 2.62 26.26 42.69
N THR A 525 1.61 25.58 42.18
CA THR A 525 0.23 26.02 42.30
C THR A 525 -0.38 25.27 43.48
N ASP A 526 -0.50 26.04 44.59
CA ASP A 526 -1.44 25.70 45.66
C ASP A 526 -2.88 25.78 45.13
N LYS A 527 -3.62 24.77 45.52
CA LYS A 527 -5.05 24.63 45.76
C LYS A 527 -6.01 25.82 45.48
N GLU A 528 -7.06 25.53 44.73
CA GLU A 528 -8.38 25.25 45.32
C GLU A 528 -9.24 24.42 44.37
#